data_bfd24d96dcd59dd5a6721d038d00263b
#
_entry.id   bfd24d96dcd59dd5a6721d038d00263b
#
_cell.length_a   1.000
_cell.length_b   1.000
_cell.length_c   1.000
_cell.angle_alpha   90.00
_cell.angle_beta   90.00
_cell.angle_gamma   90.00
#
_symmetry.space_group_name_H-M   'P 1'
#
loop_
_entity.id
_entity.type
_entity.pdbx_description
1 polymer ?
#
loop_
_entity_poly.entity_id
_entity_poly.type
_entity_poly.pdbx_seq_one_letter_code
_entity_poly.pdbx_strand_id
1 'polypeptide(L)'
;MPALKAYSIRSLLAACTLIVMAVPALALPNAKCRTTGTFDEWMTGFRAEAAAKGIRPDVISASLDGVTYDQKVYNADRGQGVFRQTFEQFSARMISSYRVQKGTSLLKQHAALLQRIEKEFGVPGPVIVAIWGLETDYGANIGNIQSIRALATLAYDCRRSAMFRGELLAALQIVQRGDLKPAAMKGAWAGELGQTQFLPSTYLKYAVDYGGGRDLLRSPADVLASTANYLKGYGWKPGQGWEPGQPNFETILLWNKAQVYAKTIAAFASRLAEASGYQASR
;
A
#
# COMPACT_ATOMS: atom_id res chain seq x y z
N MET A 1 75.65 5.26 48.79
CA MET A 1 74.59 4.31 48.45
C MET A 1 73.65 5.00 47.50
N PRO A 2 73.67 4.70 46.19
CA PRO A 2 72.85 5.38 45.22
C PRO A 2 71.50 4.71 44.99
N ALA A 3 70.47 5.54 44.83
CA ALA A 3 69.08 5.18 44.60
C ALA A 3 68.86 4.70 43.15
N LEU A 4 68.15 3.57 42.99
CA LEU A 4 67.72 3.02 41.71
C LEU A 4 66.51 3.80 41.21
N LYS A 5 66.61 4.39 39.99
CA LYS A 5 65.49 4.97 39.24
C LYS A 5 64.72 3.88 38.53
N ALA A 6 63.41 3.75 38.82
CA ALA A 6 62.48 2.93 38.10
C ALA A 6 62.08 3.61 36.81
N TYR A 7 62.23 2.96 35.65
CA TYR A 7 61.72 3.33 34.35
C TYR A 7 60.33 2.74 34.15
N SER A 8 59.34 3.65 33.99
CA SER A 8 57.97 3.24 33.62
C SER A 8 57.86 3.12 32.10
N ILE A 9 57.54 1.90 31.63
CA ILE A 9 57.25 1.59 30.23
C ILE A 9 55.76 1.94 30.00
N ARG A 10 55.49 3.00 29.28
CA ARG A 10 54.16 3.32 28.78
C ARG A 10 53.94 2.54 27.48
N SER A 11 53.06 1.55 27.53
CA SER A 11 52.56 0.81 26.36
C SER A 11 51.57 1.69 25.59
N LEU A 12 51.95 2.10 24.39
CA LEU A 12 51.04 2.70 23.41
C LEU A 12 50.20 1.60 22.76
N LEU A 13 48.94 1.46 23.15
CA LEU A 13 47.91 0.71 22.39
C LEU A 13 47.45 1.59 21.24
N ALA A 14 47.90 1.29 20.01
CA ALA A 14 47.37 1.87 18.78
C ALA A 14 46.01 1.16 18.47
N ALA A 15 44.93 1.88 18.69
CA ALA A 15 43.59 1.45 18.26
C ALA A 15 43.47 1.63 16.74
N CYS A 16 43.56 0.56 15.97
CA CYS A 16 43.18 0.57 14.55
C CYS A 16 41.65 0.58 14.43
N THR A 17 41.13 1.78 14.23
CA THR A 17 39.71 1.97 13.85
C THR A 17 39.54 1.55 12.38
N LEU A 18 38.98 0.35 12.15
CA LEU A 18 38.50 -0.08 10.83
C LEU A 18 37.27 0.76 10.46
N ILE A 19 37.46 1.79 9.63
CA ILE A 19 36.36 2.50 8.96
C ILE A 19 35.84 1.57 7.88
N VAL A 20 34.73 0.88 8.17
CA VAL A 20 33.94 0.18 7.14
C VAL A 20 33.22 1.24 6.33
N MET A 21 33.79 1.61 5.19
CA MET A 21 33.12 2.41 4.17
C MET A 21 31.95 1.57 3.64
N ALA A 22 30.74 1.91 4.04
CA ALA A 22 29.53 1.41 3.40
C ALA A 22 29.49 1.98 1.97
N VAL A 23 29.90 1.17 1.00
CA VAL A 23 29.74 1.48 -0.43
C VAL A 23 28.24 1.47 -0.70
N PRO A 24 27.63 2.59 -1.15
CA PRO A 24 26.22 2.55 -1.58
C PRO A 24 26.13 1.56 -2.74
N ALA A 25 25.29 0.56 -2.62
CA ALA A 25 24.98 -0.35 -3.71
C ALA A 25 24.37 0.48 -4.85
N LEU A 26 25.20 0.88 -5.80
CA LEU A 26 24.76 1.44 -7.06
C LEU A 26 23.87 0.37 -7.71
N ALA A 27 22.58 0.62 -7.74
CA ALA A 27 21.64 -0.14 -8.54
C ALA A 27 22.14 -0.08 -9.99
N LEU A 28 22.66 -1.20 -10.47
CA LEU A 28 23.13 -1.32 -11.86
C LEU A 28 21.97 -0.95 -12.80
N PRO A 29 22.13 0.03 -13.67
CA PRO A 29 21.08 0.38 -14.63
C PRO A 29 20.96 -0.76 -15.64
N ASN A 30 19.78 -1.41 -15.66
CA ASN A 30 19.29 -2.27 -16.75
C ASN A 30 20.18 -3.46 -17.18
N ALA A 31 20.46 -4.38 -16.28
CA ALA A 31 20.53 -5.76 -16.74
C ALA A 31 19.14 -6.07 -17.35
N LYS A 32 19.09 -6.34 -18.68
CA LYS A 32 17.83 -6.66 -19.37
C LYS A 32 17.17 -7.81 -18.63
N CYS A 33 16.19 -7.46 -17.81
CA CYS A 33 15.44 -8.40 -17.00
C CYS A 33 14.84 -9.46 -17.94
N ARG A 34 15.22 -10.71 -17.77
CA ARG A 34 14.69 -11.85 -18.52
C ARG A 34 14.08 -12.83 -17.52
N THR A 35 12.83 -13.14 -17.74
CA THR A 35 12.16 -14.25 -17.04
C THR A 35 12.70 -15.56 -17.60
N THR A 36 13.07 -16.49 -16.74
CA THR A 36 13.61 -17.80 -17.12
C THR A 36 12.62 -18.92 -16.78
N GLY A 37 12.56 -19.94 -17.61
CA GLY A 37 11.62 -21.05 -17.48
C GLY A 37 10.20 -20.71 -17.89
N THR A 38 9.30 -21.66 -17.79
CA THR A 38 7.88 -21.49 -18.06
C THR A 38 7.11 -21.00 -16.82
N PHE A 39 5.94 -20.42 -17.02
CA PHE A 39 5.06 -20.02 -15.92
C PHE A 39 4.68 -21.22 -15.03
N ASP A 40 4.45 -22.39 -15.62
CA ASP A 40 4.04 -23.60 -14.91
C ASP A 40 5.18 -24.17 -14.04
N GLU A 41 6.40 -24.18 -14.53
CA GLU A 41 7.59 -24.54 -13.75
C GLU A 41 7.76 -23.58 -12.57
N TRP A 42 7.65 -22.27 -12.82
CA TRP A 42 7.73 -21.26 -11.77
C TRP A 42 6.60 -21.45 -10.73
N MET A 43 5.37 -21.69 -11.18
CA MET A 43 4.22 -21.92 -10.29
C MET A 43 4.43 -23.15 -9.41
N THR A 44 5.02 -24.22 -9.95
CA THR A 44 5.36 -25.41 -9.17
C THR A 44 6.35 -25.06 -8.05
N GLY A 45 7.38 -24.30 -8.35
CA GLY A 45 8.34 -23.80 -7.35
C GLY A 45 7.69 -22.88 -6.31
N PHE A 46 6.81 -21.99 -6.76
CA PHE A 46 6.09 -21.07 -5.85
C PHE A 46 5.14 -21.81 -4.90
N ARG A 47 4.46 -22.87 -5.33
CA ARG A 47 3.63 -23.72 -4.45
C ARG A 47 4.46 -24.37 -3.34
N ALA A 48 5.63 -24.87 -3.67
CA ALA A 48 6.56 -25.43 -2.68
C ALA A 48 7.04 -24.34 -1.68
N GLU A 49 7.34 -23.14 -2.17
CA GLU A 49 7.68 -22.00 -1.31
C GLU A 49 6.53 -21.63 -0.37
N ALA A 50 5.31 -21.53 -0.88
CA ALA A 50 4.13 -21.20 -0.10
C ALA A 50 3.91 -22.23 1.03
N ALA A 51 4.03 -23.53 0.72
CA ALA A 51 3.94 -24.60 1.71
C ALA A 51 5.05 -24.48 2.77
N ALA A 52 6.30 -24.22 2.36
CA ALA A 52 7.42 -24.01 3.26
C ALA A 52 7.24 -22.78 4.18
N LYS A 53 6.46 -21.80 3.74
CA LYS A 53 6.08 -20.61 4.53
C LYS A 53 4.80 -20.81 5.37
N GLY A 54 4.31 -22.04 5.48
CA GLY A 54 3.18 -22.40 6.35
C GLY A 54 1.79 -22.14 5.75
N ILE A 55 1.68 -21.97 4.43
CA ILE A 55 0.37 -21.94 3.77
C ILE A 55 -0.13 -23.39 3.65
N ARG A 56 -1.35 -23.64 4.12
CA ARG A 56 -1.96 -24.97 4.08
C ARG A 56 -2.19 -25.46 2.63
N PRO A 57 -2.08 -26.79 2.39
CA PRO A 57 -2.27 -27.37 1.06
C PRO A 57 -3.65 -27.07 0.44
N ASP A 58 -4.71 -27.09 1.25
CA ASP A 58 -6.07 -26.75 0.80
C ASP A 58 -6.19 -25.30 0.30
N VAL A 59 -5.52 -24.37 0.98
CA VAL A 59 -5.46 -22.95 0.57
C VAL A 59 -4.64 -22.77 -0.71
N ILE A 60 -3.50 -23.47 -0.83
CA ILE A 60 -2.67 -23.44 -2.04
C ILE A 60 -3.48 -23.93 -3.24
N SER A 61 -4.14 -25.08 -3.12
CA SER A 61 -4.98 -25.62 -4.20
C SER A 61 -6.15 -24.68 -4.53
N ALA A 62 -6.92 -24.26 -3.53
CA ALA A 62 -8.06 -23.37 -3.75
C ALA A 62 -7.70 -22.04 -4.41
N SER A 63 -6.46 -21.56 -4.19
CA SER A 63 -6.01 -20.27 -4.68
C SER A 63 -5.25 -20.31 -5.99
N LEU A 64 -4.47 -21.38 -6.23
CA LEU A 64 -3.52 -21.44 -7.34
C LEU A 64 -3.89 -22.46 -8.43
N ASP A 65 -4.86 -23.36 -8.20
CA ASP A 65 -5.27 -24.29 -9.24
C ASP A 65 -5.97 -23.54 -10.38
N GLY A 66 -5.55 -23.83 -11.61
CA GLY A 66 -6.07 -23.17 -12.81
C GLY A 66 -5.59 -21.71 -13.01
N VAL A 67 -4.70 -21.19 -12.18
CA VAL A 67 -4.11 -19.88 -12.39
C VAL A 67 -3.17 -19.93 -13.59
N THR A 68 -3.42 -19.04 -14.56
CA THR A 68 -2.65 -18.94 -15.81
C THR A 68 -1.98 -17.56 -15.91
N TYR A 69 -0.91 -17.47 -16.70
CA TYR A 69 -0.27 -16.21 -17.03
C TYR A 69 -1.23 -15.23 -17.72
N ASP A 70 -1.16 -13.95 -17.36
CA ASP A 70 -2.02 -12.90 -17.91
C ASP A 70 -1.20 -11.84 -18.66
N GLN A 71 -1.21 -11.94 -19.99
CA GLN A 71 -0.50 -11.00 -20.87
C GLN A 71 -1.00 -9.55 -20.72
N LYS A 72 -2.28 -9.34 -20.38
CA LYS A 72 -2.84 -7.99 -20.19
C LYS A 72 -2.26 -7.35 -18.93
N VAL A 73 -2.14 -8.11 -17.85
CA VAL A 73 -1.49 -7.66 -16.60
C VAL A 73 -0.03 -7.31 -16.85
N TYR A 74 0.71 -8.18 -17.53
CA TYR A 74 2.10 -7.92 -17.91
C TYR A 74 2.24 -6.62 -18.72
N ASN A 75 1.39 -6.41 -19.71
CA ASN A 75 1.41 -5.22 -20.55
C ASN A 75 1.06 -3.94 -19.77
N ALA A 76 0.09 -4.03 -18.84
CA ALA A 76 -0.29 -2.92 -17.97
C ALA A 76 0.87 -2.48 -17.07
N ASP A 77 1.63 -3.45 -16.52
CA ASP A 77 2.82 -3.17 -15.70
C ASP A 77 3.91 -2.41 -16.46
N ARG A 78 4.05 -2.64 -17.76
CA ARG A 78 5.07 -2.00 -18.60
C ARG A 78 4.59 -0.72 -19.27
N GLY A 79 3.29 -0.49 -19.35
CA GLY A 79 2.68 0.65 -20.05
C GLY A 79 2.43 1.89 -19.18
N GLN A 80 2.94 1.97 -17.95
CA GLN A 80 2.63 3.05 -17.03
C GLN A 80 3.20 4.41 -17.47
N GLY A 81 2.31 5.36 -17.78
CA GLY A 81 2.67 6.73 -18.14
C GLY A 81 1.77 7.81 -17.52
N VAL A 82 0.86 7.42 -16.61
CA VAL A 82 -0.24 8.27 -16.11
C VAL A 82 0.22 9.52 -15.33
N PHE A 83 1.40 9.50 -14.73
CA PHE A 83 1.88 10.57 -13.84
C PHE A 83 2.77 11.63 -14.55
N ARG A 84 2.72 11.72 -15.88
CA ARG A 84 3.44 12.75 -16.65
C ARG A 84 2.67 14.07 -16.80
N GLN A 85 1.44 14.14 -16.27
CA GLN A 85 0.59 15.34 -16.30
C GLN A 85 0.99 16.34 -15.24
N THR A 86 0.72 17.65 -15.48
CA THR A 86 0.85 18.65 -14.43
C THR A 86 -0.21 18.44 -13.35
N PHE A 87 0.00 19.02 -12.17
CA PHE A 87 -1.00 18.94 -11.07
C PHE A 87 -2.36 19.51 -11.50
N GLU A 88 -2.36 20.63 -12.22
CA GLU A 88 -3.59 21.30 -12.68
C GLU A 88 -4.39 20.40 -13.62
N GLN A 89 -3.72 19.79 -14.61
CA GLN A 89 -4.36 18.88 -15.56
C GLN A 89 -4.90 17.62 -14.87
N PHE A 90 -4.10 17.05 -13.98
CA PHE A 90 -4.48 15.83 -13.28
C PHE A 90 -5.62 16.09 -12.28
N SER A 91 -5.49 17.12 -11.44
CA SER A 91 -6.49 17.44 -10.42
C SER A 91 -7.82 17.89 -11.03
N ALA A 92 -7.82 18.69 -12.10
CA ALA A 92 -9.05 19.09 -12.80
C ALA A 92 -9.85 17.89 -13.31
N ARG A 93 -9.16 16.85 -13.79
CA ARG A 93 -9.79 15.60 -14.23
C ARG A 93 -10.26 14.74 -13.04
N MET A 94 -9.45 14.64 -12.00
CA MET A 94 -9.71 13.74 -10.87
C MET A 94 -10.71 14.30 -9.86
N ILE A 95 -10.73 15.62 -9.63
CA ILE A 95 -11.67 16.30 -8.72
C ILE A 95 -12.87 16.82 -9.51
N SER A 96 -13.64 15.90 -10.11
CA SER A 96 -14.85 16.27 -10.86
C SER A 96 -15.98 16.75 -9.94
N SER A 97 -16.92 17.55 -10.48
CA SER A 97 -18.09 17.99 -9.75
C SER A 97 -18.91 16.82 -9.20
N TYR A 98 -19.01 15.71 -9.96
CA TYR A 98 -19.65 14.48 -9.51
C TYR A 98 -18.99 13.92 -8.24
N ARG A 99 -17.64 13.78 -8.24
CA ARG A 99 -16.92 13.28 -7.07
C ARG A 99 -17.08 14.17 -5.85
N VAL A 100 -17.06 15.50 -6.04
CA VAL A 100 -17.28 16.45 -4.94
C VAL A 100 -18.69 16.29 -4.36
N GLN A 101 -19.73 16.30 -5.20
CA GLN A 101 -21.12 16.16 -4.76
C GLN A 101 -21.36 14.80 -4.06
N LYS A 102 -20.89 13.71 -4.67
CA LYS A 102 -21.02 12.36 -4.11
C LYS A 102 -20.26 12.23 -2.79
N GLY A 103 -19.02 12.70 -2.72
CA GLY A 103 -18.21 12.67 -1.50
C GLY A 103 -18.81 13.48 -0.37
N THR A 104 -19.33 14.68 -0.67
CA THR A 104 -20.06 15.52 0.31
C THR A 104 -21.30 14.80 0.84
N SER A 105 -22.06 14.13 -0.03
CA SER A 105 -23.22 13.32 0.39
C SER A 105 -22.79 12.15 1.30
N LEU A 106 -21.70 11.45 0.95
CA LEU A 106 -21.16 10.33 1.75
C LEU A 106 -20.60 10.77 3.11
N LEU A 107 -19.97 11.95 3.18
CA LEU A 107 -19.56 12.54 4.45
C LEU A 107 -20.74 12.74 5.40
N LYS A 108 -21.88 13.22 4.88
CA LYS A 108 -23.12 13.39 5.65
C LYS A 108 -23.73 12.04 6.02
N GLN A 109 -23.83 11.13 5.05
CA GLN A 109 -24.41 9.79 5.24
C GLN A 109 -23.67 8.97 6.30
N HIS A 110 -22.35 9.08 6.33
CA HIS A 110 -21.48 8.33 7.26
C HIS A 110 -20.95 9.19 8.42
N ALA A 111 -21.58 10.33 8.74
CA ALA A 111 -21.07 11.28 9.72
C ALA A 111 -20.73 10.65 11.07
N ALA A 112 -21.67 9.90 11.68
CA ALA A 112 -21.44 9.25 12.96
C ALA A 112 -20.31 8.19 12.90
N LEU A 113 -20.21 7.44 11.81
CA LEU A 113 -19.13 6.48 11.59
C LEU A 113 -17.78 7.19 11.47
N LEU A 114 -17.71 8.25 10.65
CA LEU A 114 -16.48 9.02 10.42
C LEU A 114 -16.01 9.74 11.69
N GLN A 115 -16.93 10.26 12.50
CA GLN A 115 -16.58 10.83 13.82
C GLN A 115 -15.96 9.78 14.76
N ARG A 116 -16.51 8.56 14.79
CA ARG A 116 -15.94 7.46 15.56
C ARG A 116 -14.55 7.07 15.06
N ILE A 117 -14.37 6.98 13.74
CA ILE A 117 -13.09 6.68 13.10
C ILE A 117 -12.07 7.80 13.39
N GLU A 118 -12.46 9.06 13.27
CA GLU A 118 -11.59 10.19 13.58
C GLU A 118 -11.13 10.20 15.03
N LYS A 119 -12.06 9.93 15.97
CA LYS A 119 -11.73 9.81 17.40
C LYS A 119 -10.72 8.68 17.67
N GLU A 120 -10.83 7.55 16.97
CA GLU A 120 -9.98 6.37 17.20
C GLU A 120 -8.63 6.45 16.48
N PHE A 121 -8.63 6.92 15.24
CA PHE A 121 -7.44 6.93 14.38
C PHE A 121 -6.82 8.32 14.18
N GLY A 122 -7.54 9.37 14.56
CA GLY A 122 -7.07 10.76 14.42
C GLY A 122 -7.11 11.30 12.98
N VAL A 123 -7.72 10.60 12.04
CA VAL A 123 -7.75 10.96 10.62
C VAL A 123 -9.11 11.57 10.24
N PRO A 124 -9.14 12.81 9.72
CA PRO A 124 -10.38 13.49 9.34
C PRO A 124 -11.16 12.78 8.24
N GLY A 125 -12.49 12.74 8.39
CA GLY A 125 -13.38 12.15 7.39
C GLY A 125 -13.16 12.63 5.96
N PRO A 126 -12.97 13.92 5.68
CA PRO A 126 -12.69 14.42 4.33
C PRO A 126 -11.47 13.80 3.66
N VAL A 127 -10.40 13.51 4.40
CA VAL A 127 -9.18 12.86 3.87
C VAL A 127 -9.48 11.42 3.46
N ILE A 128 -10.16 10.67 4.32
CA ILE A 128 -10.53 9.27 4.08
C ILE A 128 -11.45 9.17 2.85
N VAL A 129 -12.47 10.03 2.78
CA VAL A 129 -13.44 10.03 1.68
C VAL A 129 -12.81 10.51 0.36
N ALA A 130 -11.83 11.45 0.41
CA ALA A 130 -11.07 11.85 -0.77
C ALA A 130 -10.28 10.68 -1.38
N ILE A 131 -9.58 9.92 -0.54
CA ILE A 131 -8.87 8.71 -0.97
C ILE A 131 -9.86 7.70 -1.59
N TRP A 132 -10.95 7.39 -0.90
CA TRP A 132 -11.97 6.46 -1.41
C TRP A 132 -12.53 6.88 -2.77
N GLY A 133 -12.78 8.18 -2.95
CA GLY A 133 -13.26 8.73 -4.22
C GLY A 133 -12.24 8.65 -5.35
N LEU A 134 -10.96 8.91 -5.06
CA LEU A 134 -9.90 8.88 -6.08
C LEU A 134 -9.51 7.46 -6.48
N GLU A 135 -9.54 6.50 -5.55
CA GLU A 135 -9.17 5.12 -5.83
C GLU A 135 -10.22 4.39 -6.67
N THR A 136 -11.50 4.48 -6.29
CA THR A 136 -12.53 3.62 -6.90
C THR A 136 -13.87 4.29 -7.16
N ASP A 137 -13.94 5.61 -7.20
CA ASP A 137 -15.24 6.32 -7.25
C ASP A 137 -16.20 5.85 -6.15
N TYR A 138 -15.69 5.79 -4.92
CA TYR A 138 -16.45 5.34 -3.74
C TYR A 138 -16.96 3.88 -3.86
N GLY A 139 -16.10 3.01 -4.35
CA GLY A 139 -16.39 1.59 -4.52
C GLY A 139 -17.10 1.20 -5.81
N ALA A 140 -17.45 2.17 -6.67
CA ALA A 140 -18.12 1.88 -7.95
C ALA A 140 -17.19 1.18 -8.97
N ASN A 141 -15.88 1.40 -8.88
CA ASN A 141 -14.89 0.93 -9.85
C ASN A 141 -13.70 0.24 -9.18
N ILE A 142 -13.96 -0.86 -8.46
CA ILE A 142 -12.89 -1.62 -7.77
C ILE A 142 -11.99 -2.42 -8.72
N GLY A 143 -12.36 -2.53 -10.00
CA GLY A 143 -11.72 -3.43 -10.96
C GLY A 143 -12.34 -4.83 -10.96
N ASN A 144 -11.99 -5.62 -11.98
CA ASN A 144 -12.53 -6.97 -12.18
C ASN A 144 -11.46 -8.02 -12.47
N ILE A 145 -10.18 -7.65 -12.35
CA ILE A 145 -9.07 -8.58 -12.55
C ILE A 145 -8.94 -9.44 -11.30
N GLN A 146 -8.78 -10.75 -11.49
CA GLN A 146 -8.57 -11.69 -10.39
C GLN A 146 -7.17 -11.44 -9.80
N SER A 147 -7.13 -10.99 -8.53
CA SER A 147 -5.90 -10.46 -7.91
C SER A 147 -4.80 -11.50 -7.78
N ILE A 148 -5.13 -12.76 -7.43
CA ILE A 148 -4.14 -13.84 -7.31
C ILE A 148 -3.49 -14.13 -8.66
N ARG A 149 -4.27 -14.16 -9.76
CA ARG A 149 -3.73 -14.34 -11.11
C ARG A 149 -2.83 -13.17 -11.53
N ALA A 150 -3.25 -11.95 -11.22
CA ALA A 150 -2.44 -10.76 -11.48
C ALA A 150 -1.11 -10.82 -10.71
N LEU A 151 -1.16 -11.12 -9.42
CA LEU A 151 0.03 -11.23 -8.58
C LEU A 151 0.97 -12.36 -9.03
N ALA A 152 0.44 -13.52 -9.42
CA ALA A 152 1.23 -14.63 -9.94
C ALA A 152 1.95 -14.24 -11.24
N THR A 153 1.26 -13.55 -12.15
CA THR A 153 1.86 -13.04 -13.40
C THR A 153 3.01 -12.06 -13.12
N LEU A 154 2.78 -11.11 -12.20
CA LEU A 154 3.78 -10.10 -11.84
C LEU A 154 4.93 -10.66 -11.00
N ALA A 155 4.67 -11.69 -10.19
CA ALA A 155 5.70 -12.40 -9.43
C ALA A 155 6.60 -13.27 -10.33
N TYR A 156 6.03 -13.83 -11.40
CA TYR A 156 6.79 -14.54 -12.42
C TYR A 156 7.64 -13.59 -13.28
N ASP A 157 7.18 -12.38 -13.58
CA ASP A 157 7.96 -11.38 -14.31
C ASP A 157 9.16 -10.91 -13.47
N CYS A 158 10.36 -10.92 -14.08
CA CYS A 158 11.61 -10.57 -13.41
C CYS A 158 11.67 -9.12 -12.89
N ARG A 159 10.87 -8.19 -13.41
CA ARG A 159 11.01 -6.75 -13.14
C ARG A 159 10.82 -6.38 -11.66
N ARG A 160 9.81 -6.96 -11.03
CA ARG A 160 9.48 -6.74 -9.62
C ARG A 160 9.13 -8.05 -8.89
N SER A 161 9.74 -9.15 -9.33
CA SER A 161 9.44 -10.51 -8.87
C SER A 161 9.39 -10.63 -7.34
N ALA A 162 10.45 -10.18 -6.65
CA ALA A 162 10.53 -10.31 -5.19
C ALA A 162 9.37 -9.60 -4.47
N MET A 163 8.99 -8.40 -4.92
CA MET A 163 7.86 -7.66 -4.38
C MET A 163 6.56 -8.44 -4.56
N PHE A 164 6.23 -8.83 -5.80
CA PHE A 164 4.97 -9.48 -6.09
C PHE A 164 4.87 -10.92 -5.57
N ARG A 165 6.01 -11.62 -5.37
CA ARG A 165 6.03 -12.89 -4.61
C ARG A 165 5.58 -12.69 -3.16
N GLY A 166 6.04 -11.62 -2.52
CA GLY A 166 5.58 -11.23 -1.18
C GLY A 166 4.08 -10.93 -1.14
N GLU A 167 3.58 -10.18 -2.14
CA GLU A 167 2.15 -9.86 -2.23
C GLU A 167 1.30 -11.11 -2.51
N LEU A 168 1.77 -12.03 -3.36
CA LEU A 168 1.06 -13.28 -3.63
C LEU A 168 1.00 -14.16 -2.38
N LEU A 169 2.08 -14.27 -1.61
CA LEU A 169 2.07 -14.96 -0.31
C LEU A 169 1.10 -14.30 0.67
N ALA A 170 1.09 -12.98 0.74
CA ALA A 170 0.14 -12.23 1.56
C ALA A 170 -1.31 -12.49 1.14
N ALA A 171 -1.58 -12.60 -0.17
CA ALA A 171 -2.90 -12.96 -0.67
C ALA A 171 -3.34 -14.36 -0.19
N LEU A 172 -2.43 -15.34 -0.22
CA LEU A 172 -2.71 -16.68 0.31
C LEU A 172 -2.95 -16.66 1.83
N GLN A 173 -2.25 -15.81 2.58
CA GLN A 173 -2.48 -15.62 4.02
C GLN A 173 -3.86 -15.03 4.32
N ILE A 174 -4.35 -14.09 3.51
CA ILE A 174 -5.72 -13.56 3.61
C ILE A 174 -6.75 -14.68 3.44
N VAL A 175 -6.56 -15.54 2.44
CA VAL A 175 -7.42 -16.72 2.21
C VAL A 175 -7.32 -17.69 3.40
N GLN A 176 -6.11 -17.99 3.87
CA GLN A 176 -5.87 -18.88 5.00
C GLN A 176 -6.51 -18.38 6.30
N ARG A 177 -6.53 -17.07 6.52
CA ARG A 177 -7.19 -16.42 7.66
C ARG A 177 -8.71 -16.45 7.55
N GLY A 178 -9.24 -16.72 6.35
CA GLY A 178 -10.68 -16.80 6.09
C GLY A 178 -11.35 -15.46 5.81
N ASP A 179 -10.59 -14.37 5.67
CA ASP A 179 -11.14 -13.04 5.42
C ASP A 179 -11.82 -12.95 4.03
N LEU A 180 -11.16 -13.50 3.01
CA LEU A 180 -11.66 -13.49 1.64
C LEU A 180 -11.49 -14.86 0.97
N LYS A 181 -12.47 -15.25 0.15
CA LYS A 181 -12.33 -16.40 -0.75
C LYS A 181 -11.51 -16.01 -1.98
N PRO A 182 -10.70 -16.93 -2.57
CA PRO A 182 -9.88 -16.62 -3.76
C PRO A 182 -10.70 -16.00 -4.89
N ALA A 183 -11.88 -16.54 -5.19
CA ALA A 183 -12.76 -16.06 -6.25
C ALA A 183 -13.32 -14.64 -6.03
N ALA A 184 -13.38 -14.18 -4.78
CA ALA A 184 -13.83 -12.83 -4.44
C ALA A 184 -12.70 -11.79 -4.52
N MET A 185 -11.44 -12.22 -4.58
CA MET A 185 -10.28 -11.32 -4.64
C MET A 185 -10.15 -10.71 -6.04
N LYS A 186 -10.85 -9.61 -6.26
CA LYS A 186 -10.84 -8.84 -7.50
C LYS A 186 -10.43 -7.41 -7.24
N GLY A 187 -9.71 -6.82 -8.18
CA GLY A 187 -9.21 -5.47 -8.09
C GLY A 187 -8.66 -4.95 -9.41
N ALA A 188 -7.75 -3.99 -9.33
CA ALA A 188 -7.01 -3.50 -10.48
C ALA A 188 -5.92 -4.49 -10.93
N TRP A 189 -5.08 -4.07 -11.86
CA TRP A 189 -4.15 -4.96 -12.55
C TRP A 189 -2.92 -5.38 -11.73
N ALA A 190 -2.55 -4.64 -10.69
CA ALA A 190 -1.39 -4.99 -9.85
C ALA A 190 -1.75 -5.86 -8.63
N GLY A 191 -2.97 -6.42 -8.59
CA GLY A 191 -3.42 -7.33 -7.54
C GLY A 191 -3.96 -6.63 -6.31
N GLU A 192 -4.27 -5.35 -6.42
CA GLU A 192 -4.91 -4.56 -5.37
C GLU A 192 -6.27 -5.13 -4.99
N LEU A 193 -6.70 -4.87 -3.75
CA LEU A 193 -7.93 -5.38 -3.17
C LEU A 193 -8.82 -4.25 -2.65
N GLY A 194 -10.11 -4.37 -2.92
CA GLY A 194 -11.14 -3.57 -2.29
C GLY A 194 -11.24 -2.14 -2.76
N GLN A 195 -12.05 -1.37 -2.03
CA GLN A 195 -12.49 -0.04 -2.47
C GLN A 195 -11.43 1.05 -2.31
N THR A 196 -10.36 0.81 -1.54
CA THR A 196 -9.20 1.69 -1.41
C THR A 196 -7.92 1.07 -1.96
N GLN A 197 -8.04 0.02 -2.76
CA GLN A 197 -6.95 -0.57 -3.56
C GLN A 197 -5.71 -0.96 -2.74
N PHE A 198 -5.94 -1.62 -1.59
CA PHE A 198 -4.84 -2.15 -0.79
C PHE A 198 -4.13 -3.30 -1.48
N LEU A 199 -2.80 -3.30 -1.47
CA LEU A 199 -2.06 -4.52 -1.74
C LEU A 199 -2.29 -5.55 -0.63
N PRO A 200 -2.19 -6.87 -0.90
CA PRO A 200 -2.44 -7.90 0.10
C PRO A 200 -1.64 -7.76 1.40
N SER A 201 -0.37 -7.36 1.32
CA SER A 201 0.45 -7.10 2.51
C SER A 201 -0.08 -5.91 3.33
N THR A 202 -0.57 -4.87 2.65
CA THR A 202 -1.22 -3.73 3.26
C THR A 202 -2.54 -4.13 3.92
N TYR A 203 -3.32 -4.98 3.26
CA TYR A 203 -4.54 -5.55 3.82
C TYR A 203 -4.26 -6.34 5.11
N LEU A 204 -3.27 -7.23 5.10
CA LEU A 204 -2.90 -8.01 6.29
C LEU A 204 -2.52 -7.13 7.48
N LYS A 205 -1.85 -6.03 7.22
CA LYS A 205 -1.30 -5.14 8.24
C LYS A 205 -2.31 -4.12 8.76
N TYR A 206 -3.17 -3.58 7.90
CA TYR A 206 -3.97 -2.41 8.21
C TYR A 206 -5.48 -2.62 8.09
N ALA A 207 -5.97 -3.70 7.47
CA ALA A 207 -7.40 -3.97 7.45
C ALA A 207 -7.91 -4.26 8.86
N VAL A 208 -8.95 -3.53 9.27
CA VAL A 208 -9.63 -3.70 10.56
C VAL A 208 -11.07 -4.16 10.34
N ASP A 209 -11.58 -4.93 11.28
CA ASP A 209 -12.99 -5.26 11.37
C ASP A 209 -13.72 -4.12 12.09
N TYR A 210 -14.55 -3.41 11.37
CA TYR A 210 -15.30 -2.26 11.89
C TYR A 210 -16.81 -2.37 11.64
N GLY A 211 -17.22 -3.43 10.93
CA GLY A 211 -18.59 -3.67 10.52
C GLY A 211 -19.07 -5.14 10.62
N GLY A 212 -18.29 -6.04 11.25
CA GLY A 212 -18.63 -7.46 11.39
C GLY A 212 -17.91 -8.37 10.39
N GLY A 213 -16.68 -8.02 10.04
CA GLY A 213 -15.77 -8.75 9.17
C GLY A 213 -14.73 -7.80 8.58
N ARG A 214 -13.64 -8.30 7.99
CA ARG A 214 -12.66 -7.45 7.28
C ARG A 214 -12.98 -7.42 5.79
N ASP A 215 -14.08 -6.79 5.41
CA ASP A 215 -14.55 -6.77 4.02
C ASP A 215 -14.31 -5.43 3.34
N LEU A 216 -13.10 -5.22 2.84
CA LEU A 216 -12.75 -4.00 2.08
C LEU A 216 -13.38 -3.96 0.67
N LEU A 217 -14.09 -5.01 0.25
CA LEU A 217 -14.80 -5.02 -1.03
C LEU A 217 -16.21 -4.45 -0.92
N ARG A 218 -16.91 -4.68 0.20
CA ARG A 218 -18.35 -4.42 0.33
C ARG A 218 -18.74 -3.57 1.53
N SER A 219 -17.93 -3.56 2.61
CA SER A 219 -18.24 -2.84 3.85
C SER A 219 -17.63 -1.45 3.87
N PRO A 220 -18.40 -0.37 3.68
CA PRO A 220 -17.87 0.99 3.84
C PRO A 220 -17.24 1.23 5.20
N ALA A 221 -17.77 0.62 6.27
CA ALA A 221 -17.21 0.78 7.61
C ALA A 221 -15.77 0.26 7.69
N ASP A 222 -15.52 -0.94 7.16
CA ASP A 222 -14.18 -1.54 7.14
C ASP A 222 -13.24 -0.80 6.20
N VAL A 223 -13.74 -0.34 5.04
CA VAL A 223 -12.99 0.48 4.08
C VAL A 223 -12.49 1.77 4.71
N LEU A 224 -13.39 2.54 5.32
CA LEU A 224 -13.07 3.86 5.89
C LEU A 224 -12.15 3.72 7.11
N ALA A 225 -12.44 2.78 8.01
CA ALA A 225 -11.62 2.54 9.19
C ALA A 225 -10.23 1.99 8.83
N SER A 226 -10.13 1.08 7.86
CA SER A 226 -8.84 0.53 7.42
C SER A 226 -7.97 1.59 6.73
N THR A 227 -8.58 2.50 5.95
CA THR A 227 -7.89 3.65 5.36
C THR A 227 -7.32 4.57 6.44
N ALA A 228 -8.12 4.88 7.47
CA ALA A 228 -7.66 5.67 8.61
C ALA A 228 -6.53 4.96 9.39
N ASN A 229 -6.67 3.65 9.65
CA ASN A 229 -5.66 2.84 10.32
C ASN A 229 -4.33 2.81 9.54
N TYR A 230 -4.39 2.74 8.20
CA TYR A 230 -3.20 2.86 7.37
C TYR A 230 -2.51 4.21 7.59
N LEU A 231 -3.22 5.32 7.46
CA LEU A 231 -2.65 6.66 7.63
C LEU A 231 -2.08 6.85 9.04
N LYS A 232 -2.79 6.40 10.09
CA LYS A 232 -2.28 6.39 11.47
C LYS A 232 -0.99 5.58 11.59
N GLY A 233 -0.95 4.38 11.01
CA GLY A 233 0.22 3.50 11.02
C GLY A 233 1.44 4.06 10.29
N TYR A 234 1.23 5.01 9.38
CA TYR A 234 2.28 5.75 8.68
C TYR A 234 2.58 7.12 9.29
N GLY A 235 2.08 7.39 10.50
CA GLY A 235 2.47 8.57 11.28
C GLY A 235 1.58 9.78 11.10
N TRP A 236 0.29 9.58 10.74
CA TRP A 236 -0.68 10.66 10.77
C TRP A 236 -0.72 11.36 12.13
N LYS A 237 -0.66 12.66 12.13
CA LYS A 237 -0.65 13.52 13.33
C LYS A 237 -2.04 14.16 13.50
N PRO A 238 -2.82 13.73 14.51
CA PRO A 238 -4.16 14.29 14.76
C PRO A 238 -4.13 15.81 14.91
N GLY A 239 -5.13 16.50 14.38
CA GLY A 239 -5.26 17.95 14.46
C GLY A 239 -4.26 18.77 13.62
N GLN A 240 -3.35 18.11 12.90
CA GLN A 240 -2.41 18.79 12.00
C GLN A 240 -2.95 18.82 10.57
N GLY A 241 -2.52 19.82 9.80
CA GLY A 241 -2.92 20.01 8.42
C GLY A 241 -2.33 18.97 7.47
N TRP A 242 -2.93 18.84 6.27
CA TRP A 242 -2.59 17.85 5.24
C TRP A 242 -2.23 18.44 3.86
N GLU A 243 -2.24 19.76 3.74
CA GLU A 243 -1.80 20.42 2.50
C GLU A 243 -0.28 20.32 2.30
N PRO A 244 0.22 20.49 1.07
CA PRO A 244 1.66 20.53 0.80
C PRO A 244 2.41 21.47 1.76
N GLY A 245 3.46 20.96 2.39
CA GLY A 245 4.22 21.67 3.41
C GLY A 245 3.67 21.55 4.83
N GLN A 246 2.50 20.94 5.03
CA GLN A 246 1.94 20.65 6.35
C GLN A 246 2.32 19.24 6.84
N PRO A 247 2.25 18.97 8.17
CA PRO A 247 2.82 17.77 8.77
C PRO A 247 2.26 16.42 8.26
N ASN A 248 1.01 16.38 7.79
CA ASN A 248 0.39 15.13 7.31
C ASN A 248 0.54 14.91 5.79
N PHE A 249 1.10 15.88 5.06
CA PHE A 249 1.32 15.70 3.62
C PHE A 249 2.30 14.56 3.32
N GLU A 250 3.33 14.40 4.15
CA GLU A 250 4.29 13.29 4.03
C GLU A 250 3.59 11.92 4.20
N THR A 251 2.59 11.83 5.08
CA THR A 251 1.80 10.59 5.24
C THR A 251 0.96 10.30 4.00
N ILE A 252 0.41 11.33 3.35
CA ILE A 252 -0.29 11.19 2.07
C ILE A 252 0.67 10.73 0.96
N LEU A 253 1.92 11.21 0.95
CA LEU A 253 2.95 10.74 0.02
C LEU A 253 3.31 9.25 0.22
N LEU A 254 3.13 8.72 1.43
CA LEU A 254 3.32 7.29 1.69
C LEU A 254 2.14 6.45 1.17
N TRP A 255 0.94 7.04 1.05
CA TRP A 255 -0.18 6.42 0.36
C TRP A 255 0.14 6.24 -1.13
N ASN A 256 0.59 7.30 -1.78
CA ASN A 256 1.01 7.26 -3.18
C ASN A 256 2.21 8.20 -3.41
N LYS A 257 3.34 7.63 -3.79
CA LYS A 257 4.61 8.33 -3.97
C LYS A 257 4.62 9.35 -5.12
N ALA A 258 3.60 9.33 -6.00
CA ALA A 258 3.48 10.31 -7.08
C ALA A 258 3.01 11.65 -6.49
N GLN A 259 3.88 12.66 -6.54
CA GLN A 259 3.60 14.00 -6.01
C GLN A 259 2.28 14.59 -6.53
N VAL A 260 2.00 14.39 -7.83
CA VAL A 260 0.77 14.88 -8.47
C VAL A 260 -0.48 14.23 -7.83
N TYR A 261 -0.39 12.94 -7.49
CA TYR A 261 -1.50 12.22 -6.86
C TYR A 261 -1.69 12.63 -5.40
N ALA A 262 -0.60 12.71 -4.62
CA ALA A 262 -0.65 13.13 -3.23
C ALA A 262 -1.22 14.57 -3.08
N LYS A 263 -0.77 15.51 -3.92
CA LYS A 263 -1.34 16.87 -3.99
C LYS A 263 -2.84 16.84 -4.34
N THR A 264 -3.26 15.92 -5.22
CA THR A 264 -4.67 15.78 -5.60
C THR A 264 -5.51 15.23 -4.45
N ILE A 265 -5.00 14.26 -3.66
CA ILE A 265 -5.67 13.81 -2.43
C ILE A 265 -5.87 15.00 -1.48
N ALA A 266 -4.81 15.76 -1.20
CA ALA A 266 -4.86 16.90 -0.29
C ALA A 266 -5.88 17.95 -0.73
N ALA A 267 -5.79 18.41 -1.98
CA ALA A 267 -6.71 19.39 -2.55
C ALA A 267 -8.18 18.89 -2.58
N PHE A 268 -8.39 17.59 -2.86
CA PHE A 268 -9.73 17.02 -2.85
C PHE A 268 -10.30 16.95 -1.42
N ALA A 269 -9.48 16.54 -0.45
CA ALA A 269 -9.87 16.51 0.96
C ALA A 269 -10.28 17.91 1.45
N SER A 270 -9.52 18.96 1.12
CA SER A 270 -9.84 20.35 1.47
C SER A 270 -11.13 20.81 0.83
N ARG A 271 -11.36 20.48 -0.45
CA ARG A 271 -12.61 20.82 -1.13
C ARG A 271 -13.82 20.08 -0.54
N LEU A 272 -13.65 18.82 -0.12
CA LEU A 272 -14.71 18.08 0.57
C LEU A 272 -14.99 18.66 1.97
N ALA A 273 -13.96 19.06 2.70
CA ALA A 273 -14.11 19.71 4.01
C ALA A 273 -14.91 20.99 3.90
N GLU A 274 -14.56 21.86 2.95
CA GLU A 274 -15.28 23.11 2.66
C GLU A 274 -16.75 22.82 2.27
N ALA A 275 -16.98 21.96 1.28
CA ALA A 275 -18.32 21.67 0.75
C ALA A 275 -19.24 20.97 1.76
N SER A 276 -18.70 20.24 2.73
CA SER A 276 -19.47 19.54 3.78
C SER A 276 -19.69 20.38 5.04
N GLY A 277 -18.98 21.50 5.19
CA GLY A 277 -18.93 22.28 6.43
C GLY A 277 -18.21 21.53 7.55
N TYR A 278 -17.24 20.64 7.21
CA TYR A 278 -16.47 19.88 8.18
C TYR A 278 -15.70 20.82 9.12
N GLN A 279 -15.85 20.57 10.41
CA GLN A 279 -15.02 21.19 11.45
C GLN A 279 -14.23 20.10 12.15
N ALA A 280 -12.92 20.27 12.24
CA ALA A 280 -12.05 19.31 12.94
C ALA A 280 -12.53 19.13 14.38
N SER A 281 -12.57 17.89 14.84
CA SER A 281 -12.84 17.57 16.25
C SER A 281 -11.73 18.21 17.10
N ARG A 282 -12.13 19.07 18.05
CA ARG A 282 -11.21 19.71 19.00
C ARG A 282 -10.76 18.74 20.07
#